data_82c1fdfef49d88fad8f40bab7b876893
#
_entry.id   82c1fdfef49d88fad8f40bab7b876893
#
_cell.length_a   1.000
_cell.length_b   1.000
_cell.length_c   1.000
_cell.angle_alpha   90.00
_cell.angle_beta   90.00
_cell.angle_gamma   90.00
#
_symmetry.space_group_name_H-M   'P 1'
#
loop_
_entity.id
_entity.type
_entity.pdbx_description
1 polymer ?
#
loop_
_entity_poly.entity_id
_entity_poly.type
_entity_poly.pdbx_seq_one_letter_code
_entity_poly.pdbx_strand_id
1 'polypeptide(L)'
;MRVRIQPCGRTNAAANGYTRACAVSGWALQSLEIIAGLPHGWQVMRAPDQPRAVLPKSAADIEKMRVAGRLAAEVLAFLKPHVRPGVTTEELDRMAYEHIVNVQKAIPANVGYRGFPKTLCTSVNHVICHGIPNPGKVLKDGDIVNIDVTVIKDGWHGDTSRMYFVGTPGVLAKRLVETTHAAMMAGIEVVRPGATLGDIGHAVQQVAEAAGYSVVREYCGHGIGRVYHEDPQVLHYGKPGTGLRLVKGMTFTIEPMVNAGRPHTRLLPDGWTVVTKDHSLSAQWEHTIAVTDDGYEILTPWPDAA
;
A
#
# COMPACT_ATOMS: atom_id res chain seq x y z
N MET A 1 -11.75 40.16 23.03
CA MET A 1 -11.96 39.83 24.44
C MET A 1 -10.58 39.61 25.07
N ARG A 2 -10.12 40.54 25.91
CA ARG A 2 -8.76 40.51 26.49
C ARG A 2 -8.80 39.73 27.80
N VAL A 3 -7.99 38.68 27.93
CA VAL A 3 -7.82 37.94 29.18
C VAL A 3 -6.61 38.49 29.90
N ARG A 4 -6.80 38.99 31.13
CA ARG A 4 -5.75 39.46 32.05
C ARG A 4 -5.17 38.26 32.78
N ILE A 5 -3.83 38.20 32.80
CA ILE A 5 -3.07 37.26 33.64
C ILE A 5 -2.69 38.01 34.93
N GLN A 6 -3.04 37.46 36.09
CA GLN A 6 -2.55 37.92 37.40
C GLN A 6 -1.36 37.08 37.86
N PRO A 7 -0.33 37.67 38.49
CA PRO A 7 0.81 36.94 39.02
C PRO A 7 0.56 36.40 40.43
N CYS A 8 0.96 35.18 40.69
CA CYS A 8 0.89 34.51 41.98
C CYS A 8 2.13 34.88 42.83
N GLY A 9 1.87 35.25 44.08
CA GLY A 9 2.83 35.79 45.03
C GLY A 9 3.82 34.80 45.59
N ARG A 10 4.95 35.37 46.05
CA ARG A 10 6.02 34.70 46.80
C ARG A 10 5.58 34.44 48.25
N THR A 11 5.91 33.25 48.77
CA THR A 11 6.13 33.03 50.23
C THR A 11 7.39 32.20 50.43
N ASN A 12 8.28 32.74 51.31
CA ASN A 12 9.48 32.09 51.83
C ASN A 12 9.09 31.02 52.87
N ALA A 13 9.79 29.89 52.90
CA ALA A 13 10.30 29.24 54.12
C ALA A 13 11.16 28.01 53.82
N ALA A 14 12.13 27.81 54.68
CA ALA A 14 13.35 27.05 54.60
C ALA A 14 13.22 25.51 54.74
N ALA A 15 14.30 24.84 54.26
CA ALA A 15 14.97 23.63 54.77
C ALA A 15 14.23 22.30 54.75
N ASN A 16 14.64 21.39 53.87
CA ASN A 16 15.31 20.12 54.15
C ASN A 16 15.35 19.25 52.88
N GLY A 17 16.53 18.72 52.63
CA GLY A 17 16.84 17.98 51.44
C GLY A 17 16.08 16.65 51.28
N TYR A 18 15.68 16.45 50.04
CA TYR A 18 15.55 15.17 49.35
C TYR A 18 15.32 15.46 47.88
N THR A 19 16.20 14.93 47.06
CA THR A 19 16.09 14.97 45.60
C THR A 19 14.75 14.40 45.15
N ARG A 20 13.89 15.22 44.54
CA ARG A 20 12.77 14.77 43.76
C ARG A 20 12.99 15.09 42.29
N ALA A 21 12.96 14.04 41.50
CA ALA A 21 12.92 14.08 40.06
C ALA A 21 11.82 15.04 39.58
N CYS A 22 12.17 16.00 38.75
CA CYS A 22 11.18 16.82 38.03
C CYS A 22 10.40 15.94 37.08
N ALA A 23 9.16 15.65 37.41
CA ALA A 23 8.19 15.14 36.47
C ALA A 23 7.84 16.26 35.49
N VAL A 24 8.24 16.10 34.22
CA VAL A 24 7.76 16.92 33.11
C VAL A 24 6.36 16.39 32.76
N SER A 25 5.36 16.89 33.43
CA SER A 25 3.96 16.64 33.11
C SER A 25 3.42 17.85 32.34
N GLY A 26 2.82 17.62 31.20
CA GLY A 26 1.86 18.58 30.70
C GLY A 26 1.80 18.89 29.20
N TRP A 27 2.66 18.31 28.37
CA TRP A 27 2.63 18.61 26.92
C TRP A 27 2.33 17.41 26.00
N ALA A 28 2.15 16.23 26.55
CA ALA A 28 1.91 15.01 25.78
C ALA A 28 0.42 14.68 25.54
N LEU A 29 -0.52 15.43 26.13
CA LEU A 29 -1.95 15.11 26.05
C LEU A 29 -2.76 16.03 25.11
N GLN A 30 -2.21 17.13 24.60
CA GLN A 30 -2.92 18.00 23.65
C GLN A 30 -2.74 17.63 22.18
N SER A 31 -1.82 16.72 21.87
CA SER A 31 -1.60 16.28 20.48
C SER A 31 -2.52 15.12 20.04
N LEU A 32 -3.29 14.52 20.94
CA LEU A 32 -4.16 13.38 20.65
C LEU A 32 -5.60 13.76 20.28
N GLU A 33 -6.05 14.99 20.56
CA GLU A 33 -7.43 15.42 20.27
C GLU A 33 -7.64 16.03 18.87
N ILE A 34 -6.57 16.38 18.15
CA ILE A 34 -6.68 16.93 16.77
C ILE A 34 -6.83 15.82 15.72
N ILE A 35 -6.57 14.55 16.08
CA ILE A 35 -6.63 13.42 15.14
C ILE A 35 -8.04 12.79 15.05
N ALA A 36 -8.96 13.14 15.92
CA ALA A 36 -10.31 12.57 15.98
C ALA A 36 -11.26 13.04 14.85
N GLY A 37 -10.84 13.92 13.96
CA GLY A 37 -11.66 14.47 12.87
C GLY A 37 -11.25 14.11 11.44
N LEU A 38 -10.25 13.25 11.25
CA LEU A 38 -9.84 12.83 9.91
C LEU A 38 -10.68 11.63 9.47
N PRO A 39 -11.17 11.60 8.20
CA PRO A 39 -11.95 10.47 7.70
C PRO A 39 -11.13 9.18 7.79
N HIS A 40 -11.78 8.08 8.18
CA HIS A 40 -11.21 6.75 8.20
C HIS A 40 -10.70 6.42 6.79
N GLY A 41 -9.41 6.18 6.64
CA GLY A 41 -8.78 5.86 5.35
C GLY A 41 -7.42 6.51 5.11
N TRP A 42 -7.06 7.54 5.85
CA TRP A 42 -5.77 8.18 5.71
C TRP A 42 -4.66 7.34 6.36
N GLN A 43 -3.78 6.77 5.56
CA GLN A 43 -2.41 6.60 6.01
C GLN A 43 -1.76 7.99 5.98
N VAL A 44 -2.00 8.77 7.04
CA VAL A 44 -1.20 9.97 7.28
C VAL A 44 0.24 9.49 7.36
N MET A 45 1.11 9.98 6.48
CA MET A 45 2.55 9.88 6.71
C MET A 45 2.82 10.48 8.09
N ARG A 46 2.91 9.63 9.09
CA ARG A 46 3.34 10.05 10.42
C ARG A 46 4.75 10.58 10.24
N ALA A 47 5.02 11.75 10.84
CA ALA A 47 6.40 12.13 11.09
C ALA A 47 7.12 10.92 11.70
N PRO A 48 8.42 10.70 11.39
CA PRO A 48 9.14 9.50 11.80
C PRO A 48 9.21 9.42 13.32
N ASP A 49 8.15 8.91 13.95
CA ASP A 49 8.27 8.25 15.25
C ASP A 49 9.25 7.10 15.02
N GLN A 50 10.14 6.92 15.96
CA GLN A 50 11.25 5.97 15.87
C GLN A 50 10.78 4.66 15.22
N PRO A 51 11.49 4.16 14.18
CA PRO A 51 11.06 2.99 13.45
C PRO A 51 10.84 1.86 14.45
N ARG A 52 9.63 1.32 14.49
CA ARG A 52 9.37 0.08 15.22
C ARG A 52 10.32 -0.96 14.63
N ALA A 53 10.96 -1.74 15.49
CA ALA A 53 11.87 -2.77 15.03
C ALA A 53 11.13 -3.69 14.05
N VAL A 54 11.49 -3.65 12.78
CA VAL A 54 10.94 -4.56 11.77
C VAL A 54 11.49 -5.94 12.11
N LEU A 55 10.61 -6.85 12.55
CA LEU A 55 10.99 -8.21 12.92
C LEU A 55 11.02 -9.08 11.66
N PRO A 56 12.18 -9.63 11.30
CA PRO A 56 12.28 -10.59 10.20
C PRO A 56 11.42 -11.82 10.46
N LYS A 57 10.77 -12.33 9.43
CA LYS A 57 10.00 -13.56 9.49
C LYS A 57 10.94 -14.78 9.46
N SER A 58 10.59 -15.82 10.18
CA SER A 58 11.29 -17.11 10.11
C SER A 58 11.01 -17.80 8.77
N ALA A 59 11.84 -18.79 8.40
CA ALA A 59 11.59 -19.60 7.20
C ALA A 59 10.20 -20.29 7.22
N ALA A 60 9.75 -20.73 8.41
CA ALA A 60 8.43 -21.33 8.58
C ALA A 60 7.30 -20.31 8.39
N ASP A 61 7.51 -19.05 8.76
CA ASP A 61 6.54 -17.96 8.55
C ASP A 61 6.46 -17.60 7.06
N ILE A 62 7.61 -17.48 6.38
CA ILE A 62 7.67 -17.21 4.94
C ILE A 62 6.96 -18.32 4.15
N GLU A 63 7.10 -19.60 4.55
CA GLU A 63 6.36 -20.69 3.90
C GLU A 63 4.84 -20.50 3.97
N LYS A 64 4.31 -20.05 5.11
CA LYS A 64 2.88 -19.75 5.25
C LYS A 64 2.48 -18.54 4.40
N MET A 65 3.34 -17.53 4.31
CA MET A 65 3.12 -16.36 3.44
C MET A 65 3.14 -16.74 1.95
N ARG A 66 4.00 -17.71 1.52
CA ARG A 66 3.95 -18.26 0.16
C ARG A 66 2.59 -18.87 -0.16
N VAL A 67 1.99 -19.58 0.79
CA VAL A 67 0.64 -20.15 0.62
C VAL A 67 -0.38 -19.03 0.41
N ALA A 68 -0.41 -18.04 1.29
CA ALA A 68 -1.34 -16.92 1.20
C ALA A 68 -1.12 -16.11 -0.09
N GLY A 69 0.15 -15.85 -0.44
CA GLY A 69 0.53 -15.10 -1.65
C GLY A 69 0.14 -15.83 -2.95
N ARG A 70 0.34 -17.15 -3.03
CA ARG A 70 -0.13 -17.94 -4.18
C ARG A 70 -1.65 -17.88 -4.32
N LEU A 71 -2.39 -17.99 -3.22
CA LEU A 71 -3.84 -17.89 -3.25
C LEU A 71 -4.31 -16.52 -3.76
N ALA A 72 -3.67 -15.43 -3.35
CA ALA A 72 -3.97 -14.10 -3.88
C ALA A 72 -3.67 -14.00 -5.39
N ALA A 73 -2.52 -14.49 -5.83
CA ALA A 73 -2.14 -14.50 -7.24
C ALA A 73 -3.10 -15.37 -8.09
N GLU A 74 -3.56 -16.50 -7.56
CA GLU A 74 -4.56 -17.36 -8.22
C GLU A 74 -5.91 -16.67 -8.41
N VAL A 75 -6.35 -15.81 -7.47
CA VAL A 75 -7.58 -15.00 -7.65
C VAL A 75 -7.45 -14.10 -8.86
N LEU A 76 -6.31 -13.42 -9.03
CA LEU A 76 -6.07 -12.54 -10.18
C LEU A 76 -6.05 -13.32 -11.50
N ALA A 77 -5.43 -14.50 -11.52
CA ALA A 77 -5.42 -15.37 -12.69
C ALA A 77 -6.85 -15.89 -13.01
N PHE A 78 -7.62 -16.27 -11.99
CA PHE A 78 -9.02 -16.68 -12.13
C PHE A 78 -9.88 -15.57 -12.72
N LEU A 79 -9.70 -14.32 -12.31
CA LEU A 79 -10.47 -13.17 -12.78
C LEU A 79 -10.11 -12.76 -14.22
N LYS A 80 -8.89 -13.05 -14.71
CA LYS A 80 -8.38 -12.59 -16.01
C LYS A 80 -9.35 -12.76 -17.17
N PRO A 81 -9.96 -13.95 -17.42
CA PRO A 81 -10.91 -14.15 -18.55
C PRO A 81 -12.23 -13.40 -18.37
N HIS A 82 -12.53 -12.95 -17.17
CA HIS A 82 -13.75 -12.22 -16.85
C HIS A 82 -13.60 -10.70 -16.99
N VAL A 83 -12.38 -10.18 -17.07
CA VAL A 83 -12.11 -8.75 -17.27
C VAL A 83 -12.30 -8.41 -18.75
N ARG A 84 -13.53 -8.03 -19.12
CA ARG A 84 -13.95 -7.77 -20.50
C ARG A 84 -14.99 -6.65 -20.56
N PRO A 85 -15.21 -6.02 -21.73
CA PRO A 85 -16.27 -5.02 -21.89
C PRO A 85 -17.63 -5.56 -21.46
N GLY A 86 -18.42 -4.74 -20.79
CA GLY A 86 -19.75 -5.06 -20.31
C GLY A 86 -19.85 -5.66 -18.92
N VAL A 87 -18.74 -6.12 -18.32
CA VAL A 87 -18.70 -6.60 -16.94
C VAL A 87 -18.64 -5.43 -15.98
N THR A 88 -19.33 -5.50 -14.84
CA THR A 88 -19.22 -4.53 -13.76
C THR A 88 -18.09 -4.88 -12.79
N THR A 89 -17.54 -3.89 -12.13
CA THR A 89 -16.53 -4.13 -11.08
C THR A 89 -17.13 -4.89 -9.89
N GLU A 90 -18.43 -4.74 -9.63
CA GLU A 90 -19.16 -5.51 -8.62
C GLU A 90 -19.24 -7.02 -8.95
N GLU A 91 -19.44 -7.38 -10.24
CA GLU A 91 -19.44 -8.78 -10.65
C GLU A 91 -18.08 -9.43 -10.44
N LEU A 92 -16.99 -8.72 -10.74
CA LEU A 92 -15.63 -9.21 -10.47
C LEU A 92 -15.38 -9.39 -8.96
N ASP A 93 -15.84 -8.46 -8.14
CA ASP A 93 -15.74 -8.54 -6.68
C ASP A 93 -16.47 -9.77 -6.12
N ARG A 94 -17.70 -10.00 -6.56
CA ARG A 94 -18.49 -11.17 -6.15
C ARG A 94 -17.82 -12.48 -6.54
N MET A 95 -17.29 -12.57 -7.77
CA MET A 95 -16.55 -13.74 -8.24
C MET A 95 -15.31 -14.01 -7.37
N ALA A 96 -14.55 -12.97 -7.04
CA ALA A 96 -13.39 -13.08 -6.17
C ALA A 96 -13.78 -13.56 -4.76
N TYR A 97 -14.83 -12.97 -4.19
CA TYR A 97 -15.32 -13.39 -2.87
C TYR A 97 -15.68 -14.87 -2.85
N GLU A 98 -16.48 -15.31 -3.83
CA GLU A 98 -16.91 -16.72 -3.94
C GLU A 98 -15.71 -17.67 -4.12
N HIS A 99 -14.72 -17.26 -4.92
CA HIS A 99 -13.51 -18.06 -5.14
C HIS A 99 -12.66 -18.15 -3.87
N ILE A 100 -12.39 -17.05 -3.19
CA ILE A 100 -11.60 -17.02 -1.95
C ILE A 100 -12.29 -17.85 -0.86
N VAL A 101 -13.57 -17.62 -0.62
CA VAL A 101 -14.29 -18.25 0.50
C VAL A 101 -14.62 -19.72 0.22
N ASN A 102 -15.19 -20.00 -0.97
CA ASN A 102 -15.77 -21.32 -1.26
C ASN A 102 -14.76 -22.29 -1.90
N VAL A 103 -13.79 -21.81 -2.68
CA VAL A 103 -12.79 -22.66 -3.34
C VAL A 103 -11.52 -22.74 -2.50
N GLN A 104 -10.90 -21.59 -2.18
CA GLN A 104 -9.62 -21.55 -1.48
C GLN A 104 -9.75 -21.78 0.04
N LYS A 105 -10.98 -21.69 0.60
CA LYS A 105 -11.22 -21.77 2.04
C LYS A 105 -10.31 -20.79 2.80
N ALA A 106 -10.27 -19.57 2.32
CA ALA A 106 -9.47 -18.45 2.81
C ALA A 106 -10.38 -17.26 3.16
N ILE A 107 -9.80 -16.19 3.68
CA ILE A 107 -10.52 -15.00 4.10
C ILE A 107 -10.11 -13.83 3.20
N PRO A 108 -11.06 -13.09 2.58
CA PRO A 108 -10.77 -11.86 1.87
C PRO A 108 -10.42 -10.76 2.90
N ALA A 109 -9.17 -10.31 2.91
CA ALA A 109 -8.66 -9.41 3.95
C ALA A 109 -9.26 -8.00 3.92
N ASN A 110 -9.66 -7.55 2.73
CA ASN A 110 -10.20 -6.20 2.55
C ASN A 110 -11.58 -6.01 3.19
N VAL A 111 -12.41 -7.08 3.25
CA VAL A 111 -13.79 -6.98 3.76
C VAL A 111 -13.80 -6.56 5.23
N GLY A 112 -14.32 -5.38 5.49
CA GLY A 112 -14.40 -4.80 6.85
C GLY A 112 -13.09 -4.18 7.34
N TYR A 113 -11.98 -4.28 6.61
CA TYR A 113 -10.72 -3.66 7.00
C TYR A 113 -10.88 -2.14 7.03
N ARG A 114 -10.80 -1.55 8.23
CA ARG A 114 -11.05 -0.11 8.48
C ARG A 114 -12.35 0.40 7.85
N GLY A 115 -13.33 -0.48 7.68
CA GLY A 115 -14.64 -0.16 7.10
C GLY A 115 -14.71 -0.29 5.57
N PHE A 116 -13.68 -0.81 4.89
CA PHE A 116 -13.76 -1.09 3.44
C PHE A 116 -14.81 -2.17 3.16
N PRO A 117 -15.75 -1.94 2.20
CA PRO A 117 -16.96 -2.77 2.10
C PRO A 117 -16.84 -3.97 1.16
N LYS A 118 -15.73 -4.16 0.45
CA LYS A 118 -15.58 -5.09 -0.67
C LYS A 118 -14.38 -6.01 -0.53
N THR A 119 -14.32 -7.04 -1.37
CA THR A 119 -13.23 -8.03 -1.44
C THR A 119 -12.02 -7.50 -2.20
N LEU A 120 -12.27 -6.79 -3.29
CA LEU A 120 -11.26 -6.24 -4.18
C LEU A 120 -11.20 -4.72 -4.07
N CYS A 121 -10.03 -4.15 -4.39
CA CYS A 121 -10.00 -2.81 -4.93
C CYS A 121 -10.01 -2.92 -6.47
N THR A 122 -10.83 -2.10 -7.15
CA THR A 122 -10.92 -2.05 -8.61
C THR A 122 -10.72 -0.62 -9.10
N SER A 123 -9.52 -0.32 -9.57
CA SER A 123 -9.09 1.03 -9.90
C SER A 123 -9.03 1.21 -11.43
N VAL A 124 -10.03 1.90 -11.99
CA VAL A 124 -10.24 2.03 -13.44
C VAL A 124 -9.71 3.37 -13.94
N ASN A 125 -8.87 3.37 -14.96
CA ASN A 125 -8.35 4.54 -15.67
C ASN A 125 -7.63 5.55 -14.78
N HIS A 126 -8.32 6.63 -14.37
CA HIS A 126 -7.78 7.70 -13.53
C HIS A 126 -7.90 7.43 -12.03
N VAL A 127 -8.46 6.31 -11.64
CA VAL A 127 -8.44 5.84 -10.24
C VAL A 127 -7.05 5.26 -9.98
N ILE A 128 -6.38 5.79 -8.96
CA ILE A 128 -5.02 5.40 -8.59
C ILE A 128 -5.05 4.09 -7.80
N CYS A 129 -5.82 4.07 -6.70
CA CYS A 129 -5.96 2.91 -5.81
C CYS A 129 -7.28 2.97 -5.03
N HIS A 130 -7.59 1.88 -4.32
CA HIS A 130 -8.73 1.72 -3.42
C HIS A 130 -10.10 1.98 -4.08
N GLY A 131 -10.22 1.81 -5.40
CA GLY A 131 -11.50 1.94 -6.09
C GLY A 131 -12.50 0.90 -5.56
N ILE A 132 -13.65 1.36 -5.04
CA ILE A 132 -14.68 0.47 -4.50
C ILE A 132 -15.46 -0.16 -5.65
N PRO A 133 -15.52 -1.52 -5.75
CA PRO A 133 -16.39 -2.22 -6.68
C PRO A 133 -17.84 -1.74 -6.63
N ASN A 134 -18.42 -1.49 -7.80
CA ASN A 134 -19.73 -0.85 -7.93
C ASN A 134 -20.52 -1.42 -9.10
N PRO A 135 -21.85 -1.71 -8.96
CA PRO A 135 -22.69 -2.22 -10.04
C PRO A 135 -22.89 -1.20 -11.18
N GLY A 136 -22.74 0.09 -10.90
CA GLY A 136 -22.80 1.14 -11.92
C GLY A 136 -21.50 1.33 -12.70
N LYS A 137 -20.38 0.74 -12.25
CA LYS A 137 -19.10 0.83 -12.97
C LYS A 137 -18.94 -0.34 -13.92
N VAL A 138 -19.44 -0.16 -15.15
CA VAL A 138 -19.30 -1.10 -16.25
C VAL A 138 -17.98 -0.86 -16.97
N LEU A 139 -17.18 -1.91 -17.15
CA LEU A 139 -15.93 -1.86 -17.91
C LEU A 139 -16.22 -1.69 -19.41
N LYS A 140 -15.44 -0.86 -20.08
CA LYS A 140 -15.61 -0.52 -21.51
C LYS A 140 -14.36 -0.90 -22.30
N ASP A 141 -14.53 -1.14 -23.57
CA ASP A 141 -13.38 -1.32 -24.48
C ASP A 141 -12.43 -0.15 -24.40
N GLY A 142 -11.15 -0.45 -24.26
CA GLY A 142 -10.09 0.54 -24.07
C GLY A 142 -9.79 0.95 -22.62
N ASP A 143 -10.61 0.56 -21.63
CA ASP A 143 -10.30 0.79 -20.22
C ASP A 143 -9.05 0.01 -19.79
N ILE A 144 -8.31 0.57 -18.84
CA ILE A 144 -7.32 -0.14 -18.02
C ILE A 144 -7.86 -0.24 -16.60
N VAL A 145 -7.65 -1.38 -15.94
CA VAL A 145 -8.09 -1.57 -14.57
C VAL A 145 -7.03 -2.29 -13.75
N ASN A 146 -6.69 -1.73 -12.60
CA ASN A 146 -5.98 -2.44 -11.56
C ASN A 146 -7.00 -3.22 -10.73
N ILE A 147 -6.72 -4.49 -10.49
CA ILE A 147 -7.42 -5.33 -9.52
C ILE A 147 -6.42 -5.71 -8.45
N ASP A 148 -6.77 -5.38 -7.22
CA ASP A 148 -5.95 -5.56 -6.04
C ASP A 148 -6.69 -6.45 -5.04
N VAL A 149 -6.00 -7.48 -4.55
CA VAL A 149 -6.56 -8.52 -3.68
C VAL A 149 -5.59 -8.95 -2.60
N THR A 150 -6.11 -8.99 -1.38
CA THR A 150 -5.40 -9.56 -0.23
C THR A 150 -6.17 -10.74 0.33
N VAL A 151 -5.47 -11.84 0.51
CA VAL A 151 -6.01 -13.09 1.06
C VAL A 151 -5.36 -13.41 2.39
N ILE A 152 -6.16 -13.83 3.39
CA ILE A 152 -5.66 -14.38 4.65
C ILE A 152 -5.80 -15.90 4.63
N LYS A 153 -4.69 -16.61 4.83
CA LYS A 153 -4.65 -18.05 5.04
C LYS A 153 -3.90 -18.38 6.30
N ASP A 154 -4.54 -19.10 7.22
CA ASP A 154 -3.97 -19.51 8.52
C ASP A 154 -3.35 -18.33 9.32
N GLY A 155 -3.98 -17.15 9.20
CA GLY A 155 -3.57 -15.91 9.87
C GLY A 155 -2.39 -15.19 9.22
N TRP A 156 -2.03 -15.52 7.97
CA TRP A 156 -1.00 -14.85 7.18
C TRP A 156 -1.61 -14.20 5.95
N HIS A 157 -1.13 -13.00 5.61
CA HIS A 157 -1.61 -12.23 4.47
C HIS A 157 -0.74 -12.49 3.24
N GLY A 158 -1.37 -12.52 2.07
CA GLY A 158 -0.74 -12.44 0.77
C GLY A 158 -1.44 -11.35 -0.01
N ASP A 159 -0.69 -10.37 -0.49
CA ASP A 159 -1.18 -9.13 -1.08
C ASP A 159 -0.55 -8.92 -2.45
N THR A 160 -1.37 -8.66 -3.46
CA THR A 160 -0.89 -8.43 -4.83
C THR A 160 -1.93 -7.74 -5.69
N SER A 161 -1.49 -6.91 -6.60
CA SER A 161 -2.35 -6.28 -7.59
C SER A 161 -1.81 -6.38 -9.00
N ARG A 162 -2.72 -6.35 -9.98
CA ARG A 162 -2.38 -6.51 -11.39
C ARG A 162 -3.21 -5.59 -12.28
N MET A 163 -2.58 -5.06 -13.31
CA MET A 163 -3.28 -4.34 -14.39
C MET A 163 -3.86 -5.29 -15.43
N TYR A 164 -5.02 -4.95 -15.91
CA TYR A 164 -5.69 -5.62 -17.04
C TYR A 164 -6.09 -4.60 -18.10
N PHE A 165 -6.02 -5.03 -19.35
CA PHE A 165 -6.60 -4.31 -20.47
C PHE A 165 -8.02 -4.84 -20.73
N VAL A 166 -8.97 -3.94 -20.85
CA VAL A 166 -10.35 -4.27 -21.19
C VAL A 166 -10.52 -4.09 -22.69
N GLY A 167 -10.59 -5.19 -23.43
CA GLY A 167 -10.59 -5.15 -24.90
C GLY A 167 -9.27 -4.60 -25.47
N THR A 168 -9.33 -3.58 -26.31
CA THR A 168 -8.18 -3.03 -27.03
C THR A 168 -7.72 -1.70 -26.39
N PRO A 169 -6.61 -1.68 -25.63
CA PRO A 169 -6.13 -0.46 -24.99
C PRO A 169 -5.55 0.53 -26.01
N GLY A 170 -5.69 1.81 -25.72
CA GLY A 170 -4.96 2.86 -26.45
C GLY A 170 -3.44 2.77 -26.22
N VAL A 171 -2.66 3.24 -27.18
CA VAL A 171 -1.17 3.17 -27.14
C VAL A 171 -0.58 3.78 -25.86
N LEU A 172 -1.11 4.95 -25.43
CA LEU A 172 -0.64 5.62 -24.23
C LEU A 172 -0.98 4.84 -22.97
N ALA A 173 -2.16 4.24 -22.88
CA ALA A 173 -2.57 3.39 -21.78
C ALA A 173 -1.70 2.14 -21.68
N LYS A 174 -1.43 1.47 -22.81
CA LYS A 174 -0.55 0.31 -22.88
C LYS A 174 0.86 0.67 -22.39
N ARG A 175 1.44 1.75 -22.92
CA ARG A 175 2.78 2.22 -22.53
C ARG A 175 2.85 2.52 -21.02
N LEU A 176 1.84 3.20 -20.44
CA LEU A 176 1.80 3.48 -19.01
C LEU A 176 1.82 2.19 -18.17
N VAL A 177 0.95 1.24 -18.51
CA VAL A 177 0.84 -0.05 -17.80
C VAL A 177 2.15 -0.83 -17.87
N GLU A 178 2.76 -0.95 -19.05
CA GLU A 178 4.04 -1.63 -19.26
C GLU A 178 5.19 -0.94 -18.52
N THR A 179 5.25 0.39 -18.56
CA THR A 179 6.27 1.15 -17.83
C THR A 179 6.11 0.99 -16.31
N THR A 180 4.88 0.99 -15.79
CA THR A 180 4.64 0.79 -14.37
C THR A 180 5.08 -0.59 -13.91
N HIS A 181 4.83 -1.63 -14.72
CA HIS A 181 5.35 -2.98 -14.47
C HIS A 181 6.88 -2.99 -14.44
N ALA A 182 7.53 -2.41 -15.44
CA ALA A 182 8.98 -2.30 -15.49
C ALA A 182 9.55 -1.55 -14.29
N ALA A 183 8.89 -0.48 -13.84
CA ALA A 183 9.27 0.27 -12.65
C ALA A 183 9.17 -0.58 -11.37
N MET A 184 8.09 -1.34 -11.20
CA MET A 184 7.95 -2.29 -10.08
C MET A 184 9.09 -3.30 -10.09
N MET A 185 9.34 -3.95 -11.23
CA MET A 185 10.40 -4.96 -11.36
C MET A 185 11.79 -4.36 -11.08
N ALA A 186 12.09 -3.15 -11.55
CA ALA A 186 13.35 -2.48 -11.23
C ALA A 186 13.51 -2.25 -9.71
N GLY A 187 12.43 -1.93 -8.99
CA GLY A 187 12.43 -1.85 -7.53
C GLY A 187 12.64 -3.21 -6.86
N ILE A 188 12.07 -4.28 -7.41
CA ILE A 188 12.23 -5.64 -6.89
C ILE A 188 13.67 -6.15 -7.10
N GLU A 189 14.27 -5.91 -8.25
CA GLU A 189 15.60 -6.39 -8.61
C GLU A 189 16.74 -5.86 -7.74
N VAL A 190 16.55 -4.71 -7.09
CA VAL A 190 17.55 -4.17 -6.14
C VAL A 190 17.45 -4.75 -4.74
N VAL A 191 16.40 -5.55 -4.46
CA VAL A 191 16.17 -6.14 -3.12
C VAL A 191 17.19 -7.23 -2.83
N ARG A 192 18.00 -6.99 -1.80
CA ARG A 192 18.97 -7.95 -1.24
C ARG A 192 19.39 -7.51 0.16
N PRO A 193 19.97 -8.38 0.98
CA PRO A 193 20.55 -7.96 2.26
C PRO A 193 21.57 -6.85 2.07
N GLY A 194 21.44 -5.79 2.88
CA GLY A 194 22.33 -4.63 2.80
C GLY A 194 21.88 -3.49 1.89
N ALA A 195 21.01 -3.73 0.91
CA ALA A 195 20.30 -2.66 0.19
C ALA A 195 19.40 -1.86 1.15
N THR A 196 18.92 -0.71 0.71
CA THR A 196 18.06 0.16 1.52
C THR A 196 16.71 0.37 0.86
N LEU A 197 15.70 0.80 1.64
CA LEU A 197 14.40 1.18 1.08
C LEU A 197 14.52 2.33 0.07
N GLY A 198 15.48 3.24 0.26
CA GLY A 198 15.76 4.31 -0.69
C GLY A 198 16.31 3.82 -2.04
N ASP A 199 16.99 2.66 -2.07
CA ASP A 199 17.43 2.03 -3.32
C ASP A 199 16.22 1.55 -4.14
N ILE A 200 15.24 0.92 -3.48
CA ILE A 200 13.97 0.49 -4.10
C ILE A 200 13.24 1.69 -4.69
N GLY A 201 12.98 2.71 -3.85
CA GLY A 201 12.25 3.90 -4.29
C GLY A 201 12.95 4.62 -5.43
N HIS A 202 14.28 4.72 -5.40
CA HIS A 202 15.07 5.32 -6.46
C HIS A 202 14.95 4.55 -7.78
N ALA A 203 15.08 3.22 -7.74
CA ALA A 203 14.99 2.37 -8.94
C ALA A 203 13.62 2.50 -9.62
N VAL A 204 12.54 2.44 -8.84
CA VAL A 204 11.17 2.67 -9.34
C VAL A 204 11.03 4.05 -9.98
N GLN A 205 11.44 5.09 -9.27
CA GLN A 205 11.34 6.49 -9.72
C GLN A 205 12.10 6.73 -11.02
N GLN A 206 13.30 6.20 -11.15
CA GLN A 206 14.12 6.38 -12.36
C GLN A 206 13.42 5.83 -13.62
N VAL A 207 12.82 4.65 -13.54
CA VAL A 207 12.12 4.04 -14.69
C VAL A 207 10.86 4.84 -15.05
N ALA A 208 10.05 5.21 -14.07
CA ALA A 208 8.82 5.94 -14.31
C ALA A 208 9.07 7.35 -14.87
N GLU A 209 9.99 8.13 -14.26
CA GLU A 209 10.28 9.51 -14.64
C GLU A 209 11.05 9.57 -15.98
N ALA A 210 11.93 8.62 -16.30
CA ALA A 210 12.59 8.54 -17.60
C ALA A 210 11.60 8.33 -18.76
N ALA A 211 10.46 7.69 -18.50
CA ALA A 211 9.37 7.55 -19.45
C ALA A 211 8.44 8.79 -19.55
N GLY A 212 8.67 9.80 -18.71
CA GLY A 212 7.88 11.03 -18.65
C GLY A 212 6.63 10.94 -17.78
N TYR A 213 6.56 9.95 -16.88
CA TYR A 213 5.45 9.74 -15.95
C TYR A 213 5.80 10.25 -14.54
N SER A 214 4.81 10.29 -13.65
CA SER A 214 4.97 10.73 -12.27
C SER A 214 4.66 9.61 -11.29
N VAL A 215 5.53 9.41 -10.30
CA VAL A 215 5.28 8.49 -9.18
C VAL A 215 4.41 9.19 -8.14
N VAL A 216 3.35 8.52 -7.69
CA VAL A 216 2.49 8.97 -6.58
C VAL A 216 3.29 8.95 -5.27
N ARG A 217 3.12 9.98 -4.43
CA ARG A 217 3.92 10.16 -3.21
C ARG A 217 3.14 10.00 -1.91
N GLU A 218 1.82 10.07 -1.98
CA GLU A 218 0.92 10.01 -0.83
C GLU A 218 0.60 8.58 -0.36
N TYR A 219 0.95 7.60 -1.20
CA TYR A 219 0.76 6.17 -0.95
C TYR A 219 2.07 5.41 -1.16
N CYS A 220 2.23 4.29 -0.48
CA CYS A 220 3.47 3.52 -0.47
C CYS A 220 3.19 2.05 -0.20
N GLY A 221 4.15 1.20 -0.49
CA GLY A 221 4.17 -0.18 -0.02
C GLY A 221 4.40 -0.27 1.50
N HIS A 222 4.22 -1.44 2.04
CA HIS A 222 4.21 -1.66 3.48
C HIS A 222 4.76 -3.04 3.86
N GLY A 223 5.25 -3.15 5.10
CA GLY A 223 5.51 -4.45 5.69
C GLY A 223 4.23 -5.27 5.78
N ILE A 224 4.34 -6.59 5.66
CA ILE A 224 3.19 -7.49 5.65
C ILE A 224 3.54 -8.82 6.33
N GLY A 225 2.55 -9.46 6.96
CA GLY A 225 2.75 -10.72 7.62
C GLY A 225 1.46 -11.22 8.27
N ARG A 226 1.45 -11.30 9.61
CA ARG A 226 0.23 -11.56 10.38
C ARG A 226 -0.64 -10.31 10.51
N VAL A 227 -0.06 -9.15 10.29
CA VAL A 227 -0.75 -7.87 10.20
C VAL A 227 -0.76 -7.46 8.75
N TYR A 228 -1.89 -6.94 8.26
CA TYR A 228 -2.05 -6.53 6.87
C TYR A 228 -1.05 -5.42 6.51
N HIS A 229 -1.07 -4.32 7.24
CA HIS A 229 -0.15 -3.21 7.06
C HIS A 229 0.71 -3.05 8.33
N GLU A 230 1.98 -3.37 8.23
CA GLU A 230 2.98 -3.18 9.28
C GLU A 230 4.19 -2.38 8.77
N ASP A 231 5.11 -2.00 9.66
CA ASP A 231 6.36 -1.40 9.23
C ASP A 231 7.24 -2.42 8.45
N PRO A 232 8.04 -1.95 7.48
CA PRO A 232 8.32 -0.56 7.13
C PRO A 232 7.37 0.01 6.07
N GLN A 233 7.33 1.34 5.94
CA GLN A 233 6.80 1.98 4.73
C GLN A 233 7.82 1.87 3.60
N VAL A 234 7.38 1.45 2.42
CA VAL A 234 8.20 1.26 1.21
C VAL A 234 7.83 2.33 0.18
N LEU A 235 8.54 3.45 0.20
CA LEU A 235 8.30 4.54 -0.76
C LEU A 235 8.79 4.13 -2.14
N HIS A 236 8.05 4.54 -3.18
CA HIS A 236 8.39 4.27 -4.58
C HIS A 236 9.18 5.42 -5.22
N TYR A 237 9.80 6.25 -4.41
CA TYR A 237 10.72 7.33 -4.75
C TYR A 237 11.74 7.50 -3.64
N GLY A 238 12.89 8.08 -3.95
CA GLY A 238 13.90 8.28 -2.91
C GLY A 238 15.31 8.50 -3.44
N LYS A 239 16.27 8.39 -2.51
CA LYS A 239 17.70 8.51 -2.79
C LYS A 239 18.40 7.20 -2.47
N PRO A 240 19.33 6.74 -3.30
CA PRO A 240 20.12 5.55 -3.04
C PRO A 240 20.84 5.62 -1.67
N GLY A 241 20.91 4.47 -1.01
CA GLY A 241 21.62 4.31 0.27
C GLY A 241 20.91 4.94 1.47
N THR A 242 19.65 5.41 1.33
CA THR A 242 18.89 6.02 2.44
C THR A 242 17.76 5.11 2.94
N GLY A 243 17.32 5.39 4.17
CA GLY A 243 16.24 4.64 4.81
C GLY A 243 16.70 3.35 5.48
N LEU A 244 15.74 2.48 5.81
CA LEU A 244 16.02 1.22 6.50
C LEU A 244 16.82 0.27 5.61
N ARG A 245 17.85 -0.35 6.20
CA ARG A 245 18.65 -1.38 5.55
C ARG A 245 17.91 -2.71 5.58
N LEU A 246 17.84 -3.36 4.43
CA LEU A 246 17.17 -4.65 4.27
C LEU A 246 17.99 -5.77 4.91
N VAL A 247 17.31 -6.67 5.59
CA VAL A 247 17.90 -7.89 6.16
C VAL A 247 17.03 -9.08 5.79
N LYS A 248 17.66 -10.27 5.71
CA LYS A 248 16.97 -11.54 5.46
C LYS A 248 15.74 -11.71 6.35
N GLY A 249 14.65 -12.19 5.77
CA GLY A 249 13.38 -12.43 6.46
C GLY A 249 12.45 -11.22 6.54
N MET A 250 12.86 -10.04 6.09
CA MET A 250 11.92 -8.94 5.90
C MET A 250 10.92 -9.29 4.81
N THR A 251 9.65 -8.94 5.02
CA THR A 251 8.57 -9.11 4.05
C THR A 251 7.81 -7.80 3.91
N PHE A 252 7.57 -7.37 2.69
CA PHE A 252 6.90 -6.11 2.36
C PHE A 252 6.35 -6.12 0.95
N THR A 253 5.45 -5.17 0.63
CA THR A 253 4.95 -4.96 -0.73
C THR A 253 5.80 -3.95 -1.49
N ILE A 254 5.90 -4.14 -2.81
CA ILE A 254 6.38 -3.13 -3.77
C ILE A 254 5.25 -2.93 -4.76
N GLU A 255 4.64 -1.73 -4.73
CA GLU A 255 3.35 -1.43 -5.35
C GLU A 255 3.31 -0.02 -5.97
N PRO A 256 4.21 0.33 -6.88
CA PRO A 256 4.26 1.68 -7.42
C PRO A 256 2.97 2.06 -8.14
N MET A 257 2.44 3.22 -7.77
CA MET A 257 1.37 3.91 -8.47
C MET A 257 1.98 4.99 -9.35
N VAL A 258 1.75 4.90 -10.66
CA VAL A 258 2.35 5.79 -11.67
C VAL A 258 1.25 6.48 -12.47
N ASN A 259 1.30 7.81 -12.51
CA ASN A 259 0.35 8.65 -13.23
C ASN A 259 0.93 9.09 -14.59
N ALA A 260 0.10 9.09 -15.62
CA ALA A 260 0.47 9.62 -16.94
C ALA A 260 0.66 11.16 -16.91
N GLY A 261 0.04 11.84 -15.94
CA GLY A 261 0.14 13.28 -15.73
C GLY A 261 0.94 13.63 -14.48
N ARG A 262 0.38 14.49 -13.64
CA ARG A 262 1.03 14.98 -12.41
C ARG A 262 0.88 13.99 -11.24
N PRO A 263 1.79 14.02 -10.24
CA PRO A 263 1.76 13.07 -9.12
C PRO A 263 0.63 13.29 -8.11
N HIS A 264 -0.12 14.39 -8.22
CA HIS A 264 -1.09 14.80 -7.20
C HIS A 264 -2.35 13.95 -7.20
N THR A 265 -2.81 13.63 -6.01
CA THR A 265 -3.98 12.78 -5.75
C THR A 265 -5.18 13.58 -5.23
N ARG A 266 -6.34 12.99 -5.28
CA ARG A 266 -7.56 13.46 -4.64
C ARG A 266 -8.37 12.27 -4.11
N LEU A 267 -8.68 12.29 -2.82
CA LEU A 267 -9.60 11.34 -2.20
C LEU A 267 -11.04 11.72 -2.53
N LEU A 268 -11.86 10.74 -2.90
CA LEU A 268 -13.28 10.94 -3.16
C LEU A 268 -14.10 10.93 -1.86
N PRO A 269 -15.38 11.43 -1.90
CA PRO A 269 -16.24 11.50 -0.71
C PRO A 269 -16.60 10.13 -0.10
N ASP A 270 -16.38 9.03 -0.79
CA ASP A 270 -16.56 7.68 -0.27
C ASP A 270 -15.51 7.29 0.80
N GLY A 271 -14.50 8.14 0.98
CA GLY A 271 -13.44 7.97 1.98
C GLY A 271 -12.35 6.95 1.61
N TRP A 272 -12.42 6.35 0.41
CA TRP A 272 -11.48 5.31 -0.03
C TRP A 272 -10.89 5.57 -1.42
N THR A 273 -11.75 5.81 -2.41
CA THR A 273 -11.32 5.93 -3.82
C THR A 273 -10.40 7.12 -4.01
N VAL A 274 -9.19 6.84 -4.48
CA VAL A 274 -8.16 7.85 -4.77
C VAL A 274 -8.04 8.01 -6.28
N VAL A 275 -8.11 9.25 -6.76
CA VAL A 275 -8.03 9.57 -8.18
C VAL A 275 -6.90 10.55 -8.47
N THR A 276 -6.40 10.55 -9.72
CA THR A 276 -5.49 11.59 -10.18
C THR A 276 -6.20 12.94 -10.18
N LYS A 277 -5.54 14.00 -9.69
CA LYS A 277 -6.15 15.33 -9.59
C LYS A 277 -6.42 15.97 -10.96
N ASP A 278 -5.64 15.59 -11.96
CA ASP A 278 -5.73 16.08 -13.34
C ASP A 278 -6.52 15.15 -14.28
N HIS A 279 -7.13 14.09 -13.74
CA HIS A 279 -7.86 13.06 -14.48
C HIS A 279 -7.02 12.30 -15.52
N SER A 280 -5.68 12.35 -15.44
CA SER A 280 -4.80 11.50 -16.24
C SER A 280 -4.93 10.03 -15.83
N LEU A 281 -4.55 9.11 -16.73
CA LEU A 281 -4.51 7.69 -16.42
C LEU A 281 -3.51 7.39 -15.31
N SER A 282 -3.81 6.38 -14.49
CA SER A 282 -2.92 5.82 -13.49
C SER A 282 -2.83 4.31 -13.65
N ALA A 283 -1.67 3.75 -13.31
CA ALA A 283 -1.45 2.30 -13.28
C ALA A 283 -0.72 1.92 -11.98
N GLN A 284 -1.02 0.72 -11.49
CA GLN A 284 -0.37 0.12 -10.32
C GLN A 284 -0.12 -1.36 -10.58
N TRP A 285 1.04 -1.85 -10.15
CA TRP A 285 1.34 -3.27 -10.06
C TRP A 285 1.90 -3.55 -8.69
N GLU A 286 1.72 -4.77 -8.19
CA GLU A 286 2.18 -5.08 -6.84
C GLU A 286 2.58 -6.53 -6.68
N HIS A 287 3.66 -6.72 -5.93
CA HIS A 287 4.04 -8.00 -5.37
C HIS A 287 4.40 -7.90 -3.88
N THR A 288 4.06 -8.95 -3.13
CA THR A 288 4.67 -9.22 -1.82
C THR A 288 6.02 -9.88 -2.01
N ILE A 289 7.06 -9.32 -1.37
CA ILE A 289 8.46 -9.72 -1.50
C ILE A 289 8.99 -10.20 -0.14
N ALA A 290 9.81 -11.25 -0.16
CA ALA A 290 10.66 -11.64 0.96
C ALA A 290 12.13 -11.40 0.62
N VAL A 291 12.91 -10.86 1.56
CA VAL A 291 14.38 -10.75 1.44
C VAL A 291 15.00 -12.11 1.79
N THR A 292 15.78 -12.68 0.85
CA THR A 292 16.48 -13.96 1.01
C THR A 292 17.91 -13.80 1.52
N ASP A 293 18.74 -14.81 1.45
CA ASP A 293 20.15 -14.73 1.86
C ASP A 293 20.99 -13.84 0.93
N ASP A 294 20.66 -13.81 -0.36
CA ASP A 294 21.46 -13.18 -1.41
C ASP A 294 20.63 -12.27 -2.36
N GLY A 295 19.31 -12.23 -2.20
CA GLY A 295 18.41 -11.46 -3.05
C GLY A 295 17.01 -11.37 -2.50
N TYR A 296 16.04 -11.72 -3.31
CA TYR A 296 14.62 -11.66 -3.00
C TYR A 296 13.87 -12.90 -3.47
N GLU A 297 12.65 -13.05 -2.96
CA GLU A 297 11.67 -13.99 -3.45
C GLU A 297 10.32 -13.26 -3.61
N ILE A 298 9.66 -13.46 -4.76
CA ILE A 298 8.28 -13.00 -4.98
C ILE A 298 7.35 -14.05 -4.36
N LEU A 299 6.62 -13.66 -3.30
CA LEU A 299 5.68 -14.54 -2.60
C LEU A 299 4.32 -14.64 -3.29
N THR A 300 4.05 -13.76 -4.25
CA THR A 300 2.81 -13.66 -5.03
C THR A 300 3.03 -13.88 -6.54
N PRO A 301 3.71 -14.98 -6.96
CA PRO A 301 4.00 -15.20 -8.37
C PRO A 301 2.70 -15.43 -9.15
N TRP A 302 2.47 -14.66 -10.21
CA TRP A 302 1.29 -14.85 -11.07
C TRP A 302 1.44 -16.11 -11.93
N PRO A 303 0.49 -17.06 -11.90
CA PRO A 303 0.62 -18.36 -12.58
C PRO A 303 0.74 -18.27 -14.09
N ASP A 304 0.28 -17.15 -14.69
CA ASP A 304 0.24 -16.91 -16.13
C ASP A 304 1.21 -15.81 -16.61
N ALA A 305 2.22 -15.50 -15.80
CA ALA A 305 3.27 -14.51 -16.10
C ALA A 305 4.48 -15.15 -16.79
N ALA A 306 4.27 -16.12 -17.69
CA ALA A 306 5.32 -16.73 -18.50
C ALA A 306 5.25 -16.19 -19.94
#